data_8c5cb28123bbdff779511af8e33bd90e
#
_entry.id   8c5cb28123bbdff779511af8e33bd90e
#
_cell.length_a   1.000
_cell.length_b   1.000
_cell.length_c   1.000
_cell.angle_alpha   90.00
_cell.angle_beta   90.00
_cell.angle_gamma   90.00
#
_symmetry.space_group_name_H-M   'P 1'
#
loop_
_entity.id
_entity.type
_entity.pdbx_description
1 polymer ?
#
loop_
_entity_poly.entity_id
_entity_poly.type
_entity_poly.pdbx_seq_one_letter_code
_entity_poly.pdbx_strand_id
1 'polypeptide(L)'
;FTAQAPAMFSARASQNVTVTRDSWYYYADYGLGTYLTAPYTVTFGNVTATAYCVQSSKPGPDDGNYTITKLADGKTLAKVCYYGTKASGDEGFFAEKHPDFSTGKRFIITHLAASYANGSSDAFSGTNSTGQSLAMELYNYCVNQPEIPDVAMSFSNANVTAYVEGNEQRTEVITFKADTLQTITMKLPAGVKFHNVTTGNTSKASADVEVSGGTKFYLSAPLTQTADVSGSWSATMKGSITKDYSAYKITTGSSTQDLALVFGEGVTDEKYVDFSVKWLELAKVGVVKVDSKNQDAKLSGAVFGIYSDKNCTQLITQMPATDNNGASVVEIVKTQET
;
A
#
# COMPACT_ATOMS: atom_id res chain seq x y z
N PHE A 1 28.14 20.20 13.87
CA PHE A 1 27.54 18.93 14.33
C PHE A 1 26.59 18.46 13.25
N THR A 2 27.05 17.55 12.40
CA THR A 2 26.21 16.81 11.45
C THR A 2 25.48 15.75 12.25
N ALA A 3 24.18 15.91 12.45
CA ALA A 3 23.35 14.85 12.97
C ALA A 3 23.38 13.69 11.97
N GLN A 4 23.98 12.57 12.38
CA GLN A 4 23.97 11.33 11.62
C GLN A 4 22.52 10.84 11.64
N ALA A 5 21.92 10.73 10.46
CA ALA A 5 20.58 10.15 10.34
C ALA A 5 20.55 8.76 11.01
N PRO A 6 19.49 8.40 11.74
CA PRO A 6 19.38 7.08 12.35
C PRO A 6 19.48 6.02 11.25
N ALA A 7 20.22 4.95 11.54
CA ALA A 7 20.43 3.85 10.62
C ALA A 7 19.07 3.25 10.23
N MET A 8 18.66 3.45 8.99
CA MET A 8 17.45 2.87 8.46
C MET A 8 17.52 1.34 8.58
N PHE A 9 16.45 0.73 9.07
CA PHE A 9 16.22 -0.70 8.96
C PHE A 9 16.07 -1.09 7.48
N SER A 10 17.19 -1.06 6.75
CA SER A 10 17.20 -1.62 5.40
C SER A 10 17.02 -3.14 5.54
N ALA A 11 16.25 -3.72 4.62
CA ALA A 11 15.95 -5.15 4.55
C ALA A 11 17.20 -6.02 4.40
N ARG A 12 18.05 -6.11 5.42
CA ARG A 12 19.14 -7.07 5.53
C ARG A 12 18.66 -8.30 6.29
N ALA A 13 18.98 -9.45 5.78
CA ALA A 13 18.43 -10.76 6.16
C ALA A 13 18.61 -11.14 7.64
N SER A 14 19.55 -10.57 8.38
CA SER A 14 19.71 -10.78 9.83
C SER A 14 20.57 -9.68 10.45
N GLN A 15 20.23 -9.25 11.65
CA GLN A 15 20.96 -8.23 12.41
C GLN A 15 21.06 -8.64 13.87
N ASN A 16 22.07 -8.16 14.58
CA ASN A 16 22.25 -8.42 16.00
C ASN A 16 21.58 -7.32 16.83
N VAL A 17 20.91 -7.74 17.88
CA VAL A 17 20.22 -6.87 18.86
C VAL A 17 20.64 -7.28 20.27
N THR A 18 20.61 -6.33 21.20
CA THR A 18 20.78 -6.63 22.63
C THR A 18 19.41 -6.84 23.26
N VAL A 19 19.26 -7.91 23.99
CA VAL A 19 18.02 -8.31 24.69
C VAL A 19 18.29 -8.29 26.19
N THR A 20 17.41 -7.63 26.94
CA THR A 20 17.45 -7.57 28.41
C THR A 20 16.07 -7.87 28.97
N ARG A 21 16.00 -8.80 29.91
CA ARG A 21 14.75 -9.16 30.58
C ARG A 21 14.39 -8.13 31.62
N ASP A 22 13.12 -7.72 31.61
CA ASP A 22 12.54 -6.83 32.61
C ASP A 22 11.94 -7.60 33.81
N SER A 23 11.19 -6.91 34.68
CA SER A 23 10.54 -7.49 35.84
C SER A 23 9.46 -8.51 35.47
N TRP A 24 9.32 -9.53 36.31
CA TRP A 24 8.33 -10.59 36.12
C TRP A 24 6.89 -10.12 36.35
N TYR A 25 5.99 -10.61 35.53
CA TYR A 25 4.54 -10.59 35.77
C TYR A 25 4.04 -12.00 36.09
N TYR A 26 3.46 -12.17 37.26
CA TYR A 26 2.85 -13.45 37.68
C TYR A 26 1.38 -13.44 37.26
N TYR A 27 0.93 -14.48 36.57
CA TYR A 27 -0.47 -14.57 36.08
C TYR A 27 -1.47 -14.54 37.23
N ALA A 28 -1.11 -15.09 38.40
CA ALA A 28 -1.93 -15.11 39.59
C ALA A 28 -2.31 -13.70 40.09
N ASP A 29 -1.38 -12.74 40.00
CA ASP A 29 -1.62 -11.36 40.44
C ASP A 29 -2.71 -10.64 39.61
N TYR A 30 -3.02 -11.19 38.44
CA TYR A 30 -4.01 -10.64 37.52
C TYR A 30 -5.22 -11.56 37.31
N GLY A 31 -5.30 -12.68 38.05
CA GLY A 31 -6.39 -13.65 37.93
C GLY A 31 -6.38 -14.43 36.61
N LEU A 32 -5.20 -14.61 35.98
CA LEU A 32 -5.08 -15.20 34.65
C LEU A 32 -4.47 -16.62 34.62
N GLY A 33 -4.03 -17.15 35.76
CA GLY A 33 -3.45 -18.48 35.83
C GLY A 33 -2.33 -18.62 36.86
N THR A 34 -1.42 -19.56 36.65
CA THR A 34 -0.37 -19.92 37.62
C THR A 34 1.07 -19.69 37.10
N TYR A 35 1.23 -19.35 35.81
CA TYR A 35 2.54 -19.12 35.20
C TYR A 35 3.00 -17.65 35.41
N LEU A 36 4.14 -17.36 34.89
CA LEU A 36 4.76 -16.05 34.87
C LEU A 36 5.38 -15.76 33.50
N THR A 37 5.51 -14.51 33.16
CA THR A 37 6.22 -14.03 31.98
C THR A 37 6.92 -12.73 32.31
N ALA A 38 7.83 -12.29 31.45
CA ALA A 38 8.48 -10.99 31.59
C ALA A 38 8.53 -10.29 30.23
N PRO A 39 8.42 -8.95 30.20
CA PRO A 39 8.81 -8.19 29.02
C PRO A 39 10.31 -8.31 28.80
N TYR A 40 10.71 -8.22 27.53
CA TYR A 40 12.09 -8.09 27.15
C TYR A 40 12.29 -6.76 26.43
N THR A 41 13.24 -5.97 26.89
CA THR A 41 13.68 -4.77 26.19
C THR A 41 14.69 -5.20 25.14
N VAL A 42 14.37 -4.95 23.86
CA VAL A 42 15.25 -5.21 22.71
C VAL A 42 15.80 -3.90 22.22
N THR A 43 17.12 -3.79 22.15
CA THR A 43 17.83 -2.57 21.72
C THR A 43 18.55 -2.82 20.40
N PHE A 44 18.31 -1.94 19.44
CA PHE A 44 19.01 -1.85 18.17
C PHE A 44 19.47 -0.41 17.93
N GLY A 45 20.75 -0.16 18.02
CA GLY A 45 21.30 1.20 17.97
C GLY A 45 20.70 2.06 19.08
N ASN A 46 19.99 3.11 18.70
CA ASN A 46 19.32 4.04 19.62
C ASN A 46 17.82 3.74 19.80
N VAL A 47 17.33 2.66 19.22
CA VAL A 47 15.89 2.30 19.23
C VAL A 47 15.68 1.12 20.17
N THR A 48 14.62 1.20 20.97
CA THR A 48 14.20 0.12 21.85
C THR A 48 12.76 -0.29 21.57
N ALA A 49 12.48 -1.58 21.75
CA ALA A 49 11.12 -2.11 21.69
C ALA A 49 10.91 -3.17 22.77
N THR A 50 9.63 -3.39 23.12
CA THR A 50 9.25 -4.49 24.02
C THR A 50 8.99 -5.74 23.20
N ALA A 51 9.62 -6.86 23.57
CA ALA A 51 9.39 -8.16 22.97
C ALA A 51 8.60 -9.08 23.89
N TYR A 52 7.90 -10.00 23.28
CA TYR A 52 7.05 -11.03 23.91
C TYR A 52 7.62 -12.41 23.66
N CYS A 53 7.70 -13.22 24.70
CA CYS A 53 7.92 -14.66 24.54
C CYS A 53 6.77 -15.28 23.73
N VAL A 54 7.09 -16.27 22.90
CA VAL A 54 6.10 -16.88 21.99
C VAL A 54 6.04 -18.41 22.05
N GLN A 55 6.57 -19.01 23.12
CA GLN A 55 6.56 -20.48 23.36
C GLN A 55 6.43 -20.75 24.86
N SER A 56 5.21 -20.66 25.40
CA SER A 56 4.92 -20.55 26.84
C SER A 56 5.48 -21.67 27.72
N SER A 57 5.73 -22.88 27.21
CA SER A 57 6.27 -23.99 28.00
C SER A 57 7.78 -23.98 28.19
N LYS A 58 8.50 -23.16 27.43
CA LYS A 58 9.96 -23.04 27.54
C LYS A 58 10.34 -21.91 28.51
N PRO A 59 11.51 -21.99 29.17
CA PRO A 59 12.04 -20.85 29.91
C PRO A 59 12.35 -19.68 28.95
N GLY A 60 12.22 -18.46 29.46
CA GLY A 60 12.62 -17.27 28.72
C GLY A 60 14.13 -17.24 28.48
N PRO A 61 14.61 -16.54 27.44
CA PRO A 61 16.04 -16.42 27.19
C PRO A 61 16.76 -15.60 28.26
N ASP A 62 18.07 -15.79 28.37
CA ASP A 62 18.93 -14.93 29.17
C ASP A 62 19.21 -13.60 28.47
N ASP A 63 19.70 -12.63 29.23
CA ASP A 63 20.18 -11.37 28.68
C ASP A 63 21.36 -11.63 27.75
N GLY A 64 21.41 -10.95 26.61
CA GLY A 64 22.49 -11.16 25.65
C GLY A 64 22.26 -10.55 24.27
N ASN A 65 23.12 -10.93 23.35
CA ASN A 65 23.04 -10.52 21.95
C ASN A 65 22.46 -11.66 21.12
N TYR A 66 21.43 -11.34 20.32
CA TYR A 66 20.71 -12.30 19.51
C TYR A 66 20.52 -11.79 18.08
N THR A 67 20.31 -12.71 17.18
CA THR A 67 19.98 -12.37 15.79
C THR A 67 18.48 -12.14 15.63
N ILE A 68 18.13 -11.03 15.00
CA ILE A 68 16.74 -10.65 14.69
C ILE A 68 16.46 -10.90 13.21
N THR A 69 15.27 -11.43 12.91
CA THR A 69 14.79 -11.68 11.54
C THR A 69 13.45 -10.99 11.32
N LYS A 70 13.32 -10.23 10.24
CA LYS A 70 12.05 -9.56 9.88
C LYS A 70 10.99 -10.62 9.58
N LEU A 71 9.80 -10.47 10.16
CA LEU A 71 8.62 -11.26 9.81
C LEU A 71 8.11 -10.86 8.42
N ALA A 72 7.59 -11.83 7.69
CA ALA A 72 6.90 -11.55 6.44
C ALA A 72 5.61 -10.75 6.71
N ASP A 73 5.21 -9.94 5.73
CA ASP A 73 3.96 -9.20 5.78
C ASP A 73 2.75 -10.14 5.89
N GLY A 74 1.64 -9.65 6.41
CA GLY A 74 0.41 -10.41 6.59
C GLY A 74 0.40 -11.40 7.75
N LYS A 75 1.42 -11.39 8.62
CA LYS A 75 1.46 -12.28 9.79
C LYS A 75 0.62 -11.73 10.93
N THR A 76 -0.34 -12.51 11.41
CA THR A 76 -1.17 -12.14 12.60
C THR A 76 -0.30 -11.87 13.83
N LEU A 77 0.84 -12.55 13.98
CA LEU A 77 1.81 -12.28 15.05
C LEU A 77 2.29 -10.82 15.05
N ALA A 78 2.57 -10.25 13.88
CA ALA A 78 2.95 -8.83 13.74
C ALA A 78 1.83 -7.91 14.24
N LYS A 79 0.59 -8.19 13.82
CA LYS A 79 -0.60 -7.43 14.26
C LYS A 79 -0.81 -7.54 15.77
N VAL A 80 -0.63 -8.71 16.36
CA VAL A 80 -0.75 -8.88 17.83
C VAL A 80 0.29 -8.06 18.57
N CYS A 81 1.55 -8.07 18.13
CA CYS A 81 2.59 -7.26 18.75
C CYS A 81 2.35 -5.75 18.58
N TYR A 82 1.69 -5.33 17.50
CA TYR A 82 1.39 -3.93 17.24
C TYR A 82 0.13 -3.44 17.95
N TYR A 83 -1.00 -4.14 17.81
CA TYR A 83 -2.29 -3.74 18.36
C TYR A 83 -2.52 -4.17 19.82
N GLY A 84 -1.66 -5.00 20.38
CA GLY A 84 -1.70 -5.44 21.78
C GLY A 84 -1.30 -4.32 22.73
N THR A 85 -0.02 -4.27 23.12
CA THR A 85 0.49 -3.26 24.05
C THR A 85 1.55 -2.38 23.41
N LYS A 86 1.56 -1.11 23.69
CA LYS A 86 2.62 -0.11 23.45
C LYS A 86 2.95 0.29 22.01
N ALA A 87 2.99 -0.61 21.01
CA ALA A 87 3.41 -0.20 19.67
C ALA A 87 2.43 0.80 19.04
N SER A 88 1.13 0.64 19.31
CA SER A 88 0.07 1.55 18.86
C SER A 88 -0.20 2.73 19.82
N GLY A 89 0.53 2.83 20.95
CA GLY A 89 0.30 3.86 21.97
C GLY A 89 -1.04 3.67 22.67
N ASP A 90 -1.83 4.75 22.78
CA ASP A 90 -3.18 4.71 23.37
C ASP A 90 -4.25 4.17 22.41
N GLU A 91 -3.88 3.88 21.18
CA GLU A 91 -4.74 3.27 20.18
C GLU A 91 -4.57 1.75 20.20
N GLY A 92 -5.59 1.01 19.81
CA GLY A 92 -5.55 -0.43 19.73
C GLY A 92 -6.49 -1.14 20.67
N PHE A 93 -6.34 -2.45 20.78
CA PHE A 93 -7.29 -3.32 21.44
C PHE A 93 -7.62 -2.91 22.87
N PHE A 94 -6.62 -2.67 23.69
CA PHE A 94 -6.86 -2.37 25.11
C PHE A 94 -7.47 -1.00 25.34
N ALA A 95 -7.12 0.00 24.54
CA ALA A 95 -7.74 1.31 24.64
C ALA A 95 -9.23 1.24 24.26
N GLU A 96 -9.56 0.42 23.27
CA GLU A 96 -10.93 0.28 22.75
C GLU A 96 -11.81 -0.65 23.62
N LYS A 97 -11.30 -1.82 24.02
CA LYS A 97 -12.10 -2.89 24.65
C LYS A 97 -11.91 -2.99 26.15
N HIS A 98 -10.73 -2.72 26.66
CA HIS A 98 -10.35 -2.93 28.06
C HIS A 98 -9.47 -1.80 28.61
N PRO A 99 -9.96 -0.55 28.61
CA PRO A 99 -9.14 0.61 29.00
C PRO A 99 -8.64 0.53 30.45
N ASP A 100 -9.36 -0.15 31.33
CA ASP A 100 -9.05 -0.25 32.76
C ASP A 100 -8.02 -1.36 33.09
N PHE A 101 -7.56 -2.14 32.10
CA PHE A 101 -6.57 -3.17 32.39
C PHE A 101 -5.20 -2.54 32.66
N SER A 102 -4.57 -3.00 33.75
CA SER A 102 -3.21 -2.60 34.12
C SER A 102 -2.19 -3.06 33.07
N THR A 103 -1.03 -2.41 33.01
CA THR A 103 0.04 -2.72 32.08
C THR A 103 0.45 -4.21 32.13
N GLY A 104 0.59 -4.80 33.32
CA GLY A 104 0.95 -6.20 33.47
C GLY A 104 -0.11 -7.15 32.91
N LYS A 105 -1.40 -6.85 33.17
CA LYS A 105 -2.51 -7.65 32.60
C LYS A 105 -2.55 -7.59 31.09
N ARG A 106 -2.40 -6.38 30.51
CA ARG A 106 -2.32 -6.17 29.06
C ARG A 106 -1.14 -6.94 28.47
N PHE A 107 0.02 -6.89 29.13
CA PHE A 107 1.22 -7.58 28.68
C PHE A 107 1.02 -9.11 28.63
N ILE A 108 0.48 -9.72 29.72
CA ILE A 108 0.22 -11.18 29.78
C ILE A 108 -0.72 -11.58 28.66
N ILE A 109 -1.83 -10.86 28.46
CA ILE A 109 -2.80 -11.16 27.40
C ILE A 109 -2.14 -11.07 26.01
N THR A 110 -1.32 -10.06 25.77
CA THR A 110 -0.59 -9.90 24.49
C THR A 110 0.42 -11.04 24.28
N HIS A 111 1.15 -11.41 25.32
CA HIS A 111 2.08 -12.56 25.30
C HIS A 111 1.36 -13.88 24.92
N LEU A 112 0.22 -14.18 25.56
CA LEU A 112 -0.57 -15.37 25.26
C LEU A 112 -1.09 -15.36 23.80
N ALA A 113 -1.62 -14.22 23.35
CA ALA A 113 -2.10 -14.07 21.98
C ALA A 113 -0.96 -14.15 20.96
N ALA A 114 0.24 -13.63 21.28
CA ALA A 114 1.43 -13.72 20.44
C ALA A 114 1.94 -15.17 20.35
N SER A 115 1.95 -15.90 21.46
CA SER A 115 2.28 -17.34 21.48
C SER A 115 1.32 -18.15 20.59
N TYR A 116 0.02 -17.87 20.66
CA TYR A 116 -0.98 -18.50 19.81
C TYR A 116 -0.78 -18.14 18.33
N ALA A 117 -0.57 -16.87 18.04
CA ALA A 117 -0.31 -16.37 16.67
C ALA A 117 1.00 -16.92 16.08
N ASN A 118 1.99 -17.25 16.92
CA ASN A 118 3.22 -17.92 16.51
C ASN A 118 3.00 -19.40 16.15
N GLY A 119 1.82 -19.96 16.43
CA GLY A 119 1.49 -21.38 16.21
C GLY A 119 2.00 -22.31 17.31
N SER A 120 2.26 -21.81 18.51
CA SER A 120 2.70 -22.62 19.64
C SER A 120 1.56 -23.48 20.15
N SER A 121 1.72 -24.80 20.17
CA SER A 121 0.73 -25.76 20.68
C SER A 121 0.46 -25.60 22.18
N ASP A 122 1.35 -24.98 22.89
CA ASP A 122 1.36 -24.74 24.33
C ASP A 122 1.06 -23.28 24.72
N ALA A 123 0.55 -22.48 23.77
CA ALA A 123 0.32 -21.03 23.94
C ALA A 123 -0.45 -20.66 25.21
N PHE A 124 -1.34 -21.52 25.68
CA PHE A 124 -2.16 -21.29 26.87
C PHE A 124 -1.76 -22.13 28.10
N SER A 125 -0.56 -22.70 28.10
CA SER A 125 -0.03 -23.41 29.27
C SER A 125 0.04 -22.47 30.47
N GLY A 126 -0.40 -22.94 31.62
CA GLY A 126 -0.40 -22.18 32.87
C GLY A 126 -1.39 -21.03 32.96
N THR A 127 -2.21 -20.82 31.93
CA THR A 127 -3.32 -19.84 32.00
C THR A 127 -4.66 -20.52 32.31
N ASN A 128 -5.59 -19.77 32.87
CA ASN A 128 -6.97 -20.24 33.08
C ASN A 128 -7.87 -19.84 31.93
N SER A 129 -9.18 -20.24 32.00
CA SER A 129 -10.15 -19.95 30.94
C SER A 129 -10.35 -18.45 30.69
N THR A 130 -10.22 -17.61 31.72
CA THR A 130 -10.33 -16.16 31.57
C THR A 130 -9.16 -15.62 30.75
N GLY A 131 -7.92 -16.00 31.08
CA GLY A 131 -6.74 -15.59 30.34
C GLY A 131 -6.77 -16.05 28.89
N GLN A 132 -7.18 -17.32 28.65
CA GLN A 132 -7.34 -17.84 27.31
C GLN A 132 -8.40 -17.07 26.51
N SER A 133 -9.58 -16.79 27.11
CA SER A 133 -10.66 -16.03 26.47
C SER A 133 -10.21 -14.64 26.04
N LEU A 134 -9.53 -13.91 26.94
CA LEU A 134 -9.03 -12.56 26.65
C LEU A 134 -7.94 -12.55 25.58
N ALA A 135 -7.04 -13.55 25.58
CA ALA A 135 -6.01 -13.68 24.56
C ALA A 135 -6.63 -13.99 23.18
N MET A 136 -7.67 -14.83 23.13
CA MET A 136 -8.38 -15.12 21.89
C MET A 136 -9.20 -13.92 21.40
N GLU A 137 -9.75 -13.10 22.31
CA GLU A 137 -10.42 -11.85 21.95
C GLU A 137 -9.44 -10.89 21.25
N LEU A 138 -8.25 -10.68 21.84
CA LEU A 138 -7.19 -9.89 21.21
C LEU A 138 -6.77 -10.47 19.85
N TYR A 139 -6.54 -11.79 19.78
CA TYR A 139 -6.15 -12.44 18.53
C TYR A 139 -7.18 -12.20 17.43
N ASN A 140 -8.47 -12.45 17.72
CA ASN A 140 -9.56 -12.25 16.76
C ASN A 140 -9.73 -10.77 16.37
N TYR A 141 -9.54 -9.85 17.29
CA TYR A 141 -9.48 -8.43 16.98
C TYR A 141 -8.36 -8.13 15.96
N CYS A 142 -7.14 -8.62 16.21
CA CYS A 142 -5.98 -8.38 15.36
C CYS A 142 -6.12 -8.99 13.96
N VAL A 143 -6.75 -10.17 13.82
CA VAL A 143 -7.01 -10.77 12.50
C VAL A 143 -7.76 -9.82 11.57
N ASN A 144 -8.69 -9.05 12.12
CA ASN A 144 -9.55 -8.13 11.35
C ASN A 144 -8.96 -6.71 11.20
N GLN A 145 -7.81 -6.42 11.81
CA GLN A 145 -7.17 -5.12 11.68
C GLN A 145 -6.37 -5.00 10.37
N PRO A 146 -6.14 -3.76 9.89
CA PRO A 146 -5.18 -3.50 8.82
C PRO A 146 -3.79 -4.05 9.12
N GLU A 147 -2.95 -4.15 8.10
CA GLU A 147 -1.52 -4.42 8.31
C GLU A 147 -0.89 -3.30 9.15
N ILE A 148 0.21 -3.63 9.84
CA ILE A 148 0.97 -2.62 10.60
C ILE A 148 1.50 -1.56 9.63
N PRO A 149 1.46 -0.25 10.02
CA PRO A 149 1.89 0.82 9.12
C PRO A 149 3.34 0.65 8.69
N ASP A 150 3.59 0.70 7.40
CA ASP A 150 4.94 0.68 6.84
C ASP A 150 5.13 1.82 5.81
N VAL A 151 6.36 1.99 5.34
CA VAL A 151 6.74 3.03 4.39
C VAL A 151 6.67 2.57 2.94
N ALA A 152 6.30 1.33 2.67
CA ALA A 152 6.23 0.82 1.31
C ALA A 152 5.12 1.53 0.54
N MET A 153 5.48 2.03 -0.63
CA MET A 153 4.56 2.67 -1.57
C MET A 153 4.80 2.12 -2.96
N SER A 154 3.73 1.76 -3.64
CA SER A 154 3.76 1.36 -5.05
C SER A 154 2.39 1.58 -5.69
N PHE A 155 2.33 1.47 -7.02
CA PHE A 155 1.06 1.36 -7.74
C PHE A 155 0.85 -0.07 -8.21
N SER A 156 -0.41 -0.47 -8.40
CA SER A 156 -0.73 -1.78 -9.00
C SER A 156 -0.14 -1.91 -10.40
N ASN A 157 -0.06 -0.78 -11.12
CA ASN A 157 0.67 -0.60 -12.36
C ASN A 157 1.23 0.83 -12.35
N ALA A 158 2.55 0.96 -12.39
CA ALA A 158 3.23 2.26 -12.34
C ALA A 158 3.43 2.90 -13.73
N ASN A 159 3.28 2.11 -14.81
CA ASN A 159 3.47 2.56 -16.19
C ASN A 159 2.26 2.14 -17.02
N VAL A 160 1.31 3.04 -17.17
CA VAL A 160 0.04 2.75 -17.84
C VAL A 160 -0.05 3.39 -19.21
N THR A 161 -0.72 2.71 -20.13
CA THR A 161 -1.10 3.28 -21.42
C THR A 161 -2.59 3.59 -21.40
N ALA A 162 -2.96 4.79 -21.80
CA ALA A 162 -4.36 5.20 -21.91
C ALA A 162 -5.05 4.46 -23.08
N TYR A 163 -6.36 4.38 -23.01
CA TYR A 163 -7.22 3.89 -24.09
C TYR A 163 -8.41 4.84 -24.29
N VAL A 164 -9.04 4.79 -25.46
CA VAL A 164 -10.22 5.63 -25.77
C VAL A 164 -11.47 5.01 -25.17
N GLU A 165 -12.25 5.83 -24.46
CA GLU A 165 -13.58 5.49 -24.00
C GLU A 165 -14.52 6.68 -24.23
N GLY A 166 -15.44 6.54 -25.17
CA GLY A 166 -16.32 7.65 -25.58
C GLY A 166 -15.53 8.82 -26.20
N ASN A 167 -15.70 10.00 -25.62
CA ASN A 167 -15.05 11.24 -26.09
C ASN A 167 -13.78 11.60 -25.29
N GLU A 168 -13.31 10.71 -24.43
CA GLU A 168 -12.11 10.89 -23.61
C GLU A 168 -11.17 9.70 -23.79
N GLN A 169 -9.92 9.89 -23.45
CA GLN A 169 -9.00 8.81 -23.20
C GLN A 169 -8.80 8.65 -21.69
N ARG A 170 -8.61 7.43 -21.23
CA ARG A 170 -8.44 7.12 -19.81
C ARG A 170 -7.46 5.99 -19.55
N THR A 171 -6.96 5.91 -18.33
CA THR A 171 -6.19 4.77 -17.85
C THR A 171 -7.12 3.65 -17.35
N GLU A 172 -6.58 2.45 -17.21
CA GLU A 172 -7.18 1.43 -16.39
C GLU A 172 -7.33 1.90 -14.93
N VAL A 173 -8.05 1.13 -14.11
CA VAL A 173 -8.14 1.39 -12.67
C VAL A 173 -6.84 0.96 -11.99
N ILE A 174 -6.26 1.89 -11.27
CA ILE A 174 -4.98 1.74 -10.56
C ILE A 174 -5.25 1.80 -9.07
N THR A 175 -4.51 1.00 -8.29
CA THR A 175 -4.53 1.06 -6.83
C THR A 175 -3.21 1.64 -6.34
N PHE A 176 -3.27 2.69 -5.52
CA PHE A 176 -2.12 3.14 -4.74
C PHE A 176 -1.95 2.18 -3.56
N LYS A 177 -0.94 1.31 -3.66
CA LYS A 177 -0.59 0.31 -2.65
C LYS A 177 0.34 0.95 -1.62
N ALA A 178 -0.24 1.36 -0.52
CA ALA A 178 0.45 1.92 0.64
C ALA A 178 -0.43 1.72 1.87
N ASP A 179 0.12 1.91 3.06
CA ASP A 179 -0.68 2.03 4.29
C ASP A 179 -1.66 3.20 4.18
N THR A 180 -2.82 3.10 4.82
CA THR A 180 -3.87 4.13 4.77
C THR A 180 -3.44 5.47 5.36
N LEU A 181 -2.42 5.47 6.23
CA LEU A 181 -1.81 6.67 6.80
C LEU A 181 -0.80 7.34 5.86
N GLN A 182 -0.41 6.66 4.77
CA GLN A 182 0.47 7.22 3.75
C GLN A 182 -0.33 8.01 2.73
N THR A 183 0.13 9.20 2.41
CA THR A 183 -0.46 10.05 1.38
C THR A 183 0.58 10.55 0.42
N ILE A 184 0.20 10.71 -0.84
CA ILE A 184 0.99 11.38 -1.87
C ILE A 184 0.18 12.52 -2.46
N THR A 185 0.86 13.54 -2.98
CA THR A 185 0.23 14.58 -3.79
C THR A 185 0.54 14.32 -5.25
N MET A 186 -0.50 14.06 -6.05
CA MET A 186 -0.40 13.89 -7.49
C MET A 186 -0.72 15.20 -8.18
N LYS A 187 0.29 15.80 -8.84
CA LYS A 187 0.11 17.01 -9.66
C LYS A 187 -0.29 16.60 -11.07
N LEU A 188 -1.55 16.82 -11.41
CA LEU A 188 -2.08 16.42 -12.71
C LEU A 188 -1.62 17.35 -13.82
N PRO A 189 -1.31 16.82 -15.03
CA PRO A 189 -1.07 17.62 -16.21
C PRO A 189 -2.30 18.44 -16.61
N ALA A 190 -2.10 19.44 -17.45
CA ALA A 190 -3.21 20.23 -18.00
C ALA A 190 -4.26 19.31 -18.68
N GLY A 191 -5.52 19.55 -18.37
CA GLY A 191 -6.65 18.78 -18.93
C GLY A 191 -6.93 17.42 -18.29
N VAL A 192 -6.01 16.89 -17.49
CA VAL A 192 -6.18 15.58 -16.85
C VAL A 192 -7.03 15.68 -15.58
N LYS A 193 -7.96 14.74 -15.41
CA LYS A 193 -8.80 14.58 -14.22
C LYS A 193 -8.46 13.29 -13.49
N PHE A 194 -8.59 13.32 -12.18
CA PHE A 194 -8.49 12.16 -11.30
C PHE A 194 -9.90 11.69 -10.90
N HIS A 195 -10.16 10.40 -11.07
CA HIS A 195 -11.42 9.78 -10.69
C HIS A 195 -11.18 8.78 -9.56
N ASN A 196 -11.64 9.11 -8.37
CA ASN A 196 -11.55 8.20 -7.22
C ASN A 196 -12.68 7.16 -7.32
N VAL A 197 -12.31 5.91 -7.62
CA VAL A 197 -13.28 4.81 -7.76
C VAL A 197 -13.90 4.41 -6.42
N THR A 198 -13.15 4.58 -5.33
CA THR A 198 -13.62 4.21 -4.00
C THR A 198 -14.70 5.15 -3.48
N THR A 199 -14.57 6.45 -3.75
CA THR A 199 -15.53 7.47 -3.28
C THR A 199 -16.49 7.95 -4.36
N GLY A 200 -16.24 7.65 -5.63
CA GLY A 200 -16.97 8.17 -6.78
C GLY A 200 -16.68 9.64 -7.13
N ASN A 201 -15.74 10.28 -6.45
CA ASN A 201 -15.40 11.68 -6.66
C ASN A 201 -14.47 11.87 -7.86
N THR A 202 -14.67 12.97 -8.59
CA THR A 202 -13.81 13.40 -9.70
C THR A 202 -13.19 14.75 -9.37
N SER A 203 -11.87 14.87 -9.57
CA SER A 203 -11.19 16.16 -9.42
C SER A 203 -11.52 17.14 -10.54
N LYS A 204 -11.25 18.42 -10.30
CA LYS A 204 -11.10 19.39 -11.41
C LYS A 204 -9.89 18.98 -12.26
N ALA A 205 -9.94 19.32 -13.55
CA ALA A 205 -8.79 19.12 -14.42
C ALA A 205 -7.59 19.96 -13.93
N SER A 206 -6.39 19.45 -14.12
CA SER A 206 -5.13 20.13 -13.77
C SER A 206 -4.98 20.43 -12.25
N ALA A 207 -5.68 19.72 -11.39
CA ALA A 207 -5.63 19.92 -9.95
C ALA A 207 -4.48 19.13 -9.30
N ASP A 208 -4.01 19.63 -8.16
CA ASP A 208 -3.24 18.80 -7.22
C ASP A 208 -4.23 17.93 -6.44
N VAL A 209 -3.97 16.63 -6.36
CA VAL A 209 -4.85 15.65 -5.72
C VAL A 209 -4.08 14.90 -4.65
N GLU A 210 -4.61 14.90 -3.42
CA GLU A 210 -4.11 14.02 -2.38
C GLU A 210 -4.66 12.61 -2.55
N VAL A 211 -3.77 11.61 -2.53
CA VAL A 211 -4.11 10.20 -2.72
C VAL A 211 -3.58 9.42 -1.51
N SER A 212 -4.50 8.87 -0.72
CA SER A 212 -4.16 8.03 0.43
C SER A 212 -3.97 6.57 0.02
N GLY A 213 -3.21 5.83 0.82
CA GLY A 213 -2.99 4.40 0.62
C GLY A 213 -4.31 3.63 0.51
N GLY A 214 -4.36 2.65 -0.36
CA GLY A 214 -5.55 1.86 -0.67
C GLY A 214 -6.51 2.49 -1.69
N THR A 215 -6.31 3.75 -2.08
CA THR A 215 -7.19 4.43 -3.05
C THR A 215 -7.12 3.74 -4.41
N LYS A 216 -8.29 3.44 -4.98
CA LYS A 216 -8.46 3.01 -6.36
C LYS A 216 -8.88 4.18 -7.22
N PHE A 217 -8.21 4.40 -8.32
CA PHE A 217 -8.46 5.54 -9.19
C PHE A 217 -8.15 5.23 -10.66
N TYR A 218 -8.63 6.08 -11.54
CA TYR A 218 -8.14 6.19 -12.92
C TYR A 218 -8.00 7.67 -13.28
N LEU A 219 -7.18 7.95 -14.30
CA LEU A 219 -7.04 9.28 -14.88
C LEU A 219 -7.77 9.33 -16.20
N SER A 220 -8.44 10.45 -16.51
CA SER A 220 -8.98 10.72 -17.84
C SER A 220 -8.48 12.05 -18.40
N ALA A 221 -8.48 12.15 -19.70
CA ALA A 221 -8.08 13.34 -20.43
C ALA A 221 -8.87 13.48 -21.72
N PRO A 222 -9.02 14.70 -22.29
CA PRO A 222 -9.58 14.86 -23.62
C PRO A 222 -8.81 14.04 -24.65
N LEU A 223 -9.46 13.66 -25.74
CA LEU A 223 -8.79 12.98 -26.87
C LEU A 223 -7.65 13.80 -27.46
N THR A 224 -7.70 15.11 -27.32
CA THR A 224 -6.64 16.05 -27.75
C THR A 224 -5.47 16.15 -26.76
N GLN A 225 -5.51 15.40 -25.65
CA GLN A 225 -4.43 15.38 -24.69
C GLN A 225 -3.17 14.82 -25.38
N THR A 226 -2.31 15.69 -25.77
CA THR A 226 -0.94 15.39 -26.11
C THR A 226 -0.11 15.87 -24.94
N ALA A 227 0.20 14.99 -24.02
CA ALA A 227 1.18 15.36 -23.01
C ALA A 227 2.51 15.46 -23.70
N ASP A 228 3.18 16.54 -23.52
CA ASP A 228 4.53 16.79 -23.99
C ASP A 228 4.91 16.17 -25.35
N VAL A 229 6.06 16.49 -25.88
CA VAL A 229 6.57 16.05 -27.19
C VAL A 229 6.64 14.51 -27.36
N SER A 230 6.43 13.74 -26.30
CA SER A 230 6.51 12.27 -26.30
C SER A 230 5.19 11.53 -26.09
N GLY A 231 4.07 12.23 -25.90
CA GLY A 231 2.79 11.58 -25.57
C GLY A 231 2.79 10.86 -24.22
N SER A 232 3.70 11.21 -23.32
CA SER A 232 3.84 10.59 -22.00
C SER A 232 3.85 11.65 -20.91
N TRP A 233 3.34 11.26 -19.75
CA TRP A 233 3.49 12.03 -18.51
C TRP A 233 4.05 11.10 -17.45
N SER A 234 5.08 11.56 -16.74
CA SER A 234 5.63 10.84 -15.61
C SER A 234 5.86 11.78 -14.45
N ALA A 235 5.69 11.29 -13.25
CA ALA A 235 5.94 12.01 -12.03
C ALA A 235 6.51 11.11 -10.96
N THR A 236 7.53 11.60 -10.27
CA THR A 236 7.99 11.05 -9.01
C THR A 236 7.26 11.77 -7.90
N MET A 237 6.45 11.04 -7.13
CA MET A 237 5.62 11.60 -6.08
C MET A 237 6.22 11.33 -4.71
N LYS A 238 6.15 12.32 -3.84
CA LYS A 238 6.63 12.24 -2.47
C LYS A 238 5.49 11.76 -1.56
N GLY A 239 5.77 10.75 -0.72
CA GLY A 239 4.87 10.29 0.31
C GLY A 239 5.02 11.06 1.61
N SER A 240 3.90 11.42 2.25
CA SER A 240 3.86 11.89 3.63
C SER A 240 3.81 10.67 4.54
N ILE A 241 4.92 10.38 5.22
CA ILE A 241 5.07 9.22 6.09
C ILE A 241 5.26 9.70 7.51
N THR A 242 4.40 9.26 8.41
CA THR A 242 4.46 9.66 9.82
C THR A 242 5.09 8.61 10.72
N LYS A 243 4.92 7.33 10.38
CA LYS A 243 5.45 6.22 11.18
C LYS A 243 5.75 5.02 10.29
N ASP A 244 6.84 4.35 10.58
CA ASP A 244 7.23 3.07 9.99
C ASP A 244 7.33 2.02 11.10
N TYR A 245 6.63 0.90 10.93
CA TYR A 245 6.69 -0.21 11.84
C TYR A 245 7.12 -1.48 11.10
N SER A 246 7.99 -2.25 11.72
CA SER A 246 8.41 -3.55 11.22
C SER A 246 8.37 -4.57 12.34
N ALA A 247 7.82 -5.74 12.05
CA ALA A 247 7.75 -6.86 12.99
C ALA A 247 8.93 -7.80 12.80
N TYR A 248 9.43 -8.32 13.91
CA TYR A 248 10.59 -9.17 13.96
C TYR A 248 10.40 -10.35 14.89
N LYS A 249 11.17 -11.39 14.64
CA LYS A 249 11.36 -12.55 15.52
C LYS A 249 12.82 -12.68 15.89
N ILE A 250 13.07 -13.04 17.15
CA ILE A 250 14.39 -13.39 17.68
C ILE A 250 14.36 -14.87 17.99
N THR A 251 15.22 -15.65 17.33
CA THR A 251 15.42 -17.06 17.64
C THR A 251 16.54 -17.15 18.68
N THR A 252 16.22 -17.68 19.86
CA THR A 252 17.10 -17.66 21.02
C THR A 252 17.78 -19.01 21.28
N GLY A 253 17.29 -20.08 20.65
CA GLY A 253 17.82 -21.44 20.77
C GLY A 253 16.71 -22.47 20.92
N SER A 254 17.09 -23.77 20.94
CA SER A 254 16.12 -24.87 21.03
C SER A 254 15.51 -25.04 22.43
N SER A 255 16.21 -24.62 23.48
CA SER A 255 15.81 -24.77 24.87
C SER A 255 15.12 -23.58 25.49
N THR A 256 15.13 -22.44 24.84
CA THR A 256 14.54 -21.19 25.31
C THR A 256 13.43 -20.70 24.38
N GLN A 257 12.59 -19.79 24.88
CA GLN A 257 11.52 -19.18 24.09
C GLN A 257 12.08 -18.23 23.05
N ASP A 258 11.56 -18.30 21.83
CA ASP A 258 11.72 -17.20 20.86
C ASP A 258 10.96 -15.97 21.31
N LEU A 259 11.39 -14.82 20.82
CA LEU A 259 10.74 -13.53 21.08
C LEU A 259 10.15 -12.94 19.80
N ALA A 260 9.04 -12.26 19.93
CA ALA A 260 8.46 -11.45 18.85
C ALA A 260 8.24 -10.01 19.30
N LEU A 261 8.45 -9.07 18.38
CA LEU A 261 8.36 -7.65 18.66
C LEU A 261 8.02 -6.84 17.41
N VAL A 262 7.64 -5.59 17.65
CA VAL A 262 7.51 -4.57 16.61
C VAL A 262 8.41 -3.40 16.98
N PHE A 263 9.30 -3.02 16.08
CA PHE A 263 9.96 -1.72 16.15
C PHE A 263 9.12 -0.71 15.40
N GLY A 264 8.93 0.48 16.02
CA GLY A 264 8.31 1.63 15.39
C GLY A 264 9.25 2.82 15.44
N GLU A 265 9.48 3.45 14.30
CA GLU A 265 10.26 4.67 14.21
C GLU A 265 9.41 5.80 13.65
N GLY A 266 9.58 7.01 14.20
CA GLY A 266 9.16 8.22 13.53
C GLY A 266 10.01 8.39 12.28
N VAL A 267 9.39 8.38 11.11
CA VAL A 267 10.12 8.53 9.85
C VAL A 267 10.29 9.99 9.53
N THR A 268 11.54 10.42 9.41
CA THR A 268 11.91 11.76 8.95
C THR A 268 12.28 11.75 7.46
N ASP A 269 12.47 10.57 6.87
CA ASP A 269 12.89 10.42 5.49
C ASP A 269 11.70 10.50 4.52
N GLU A 270 11.89 11.27 3.46
CA GLU A 270 10.95 11.34 2.36
C GLU A 270 11.00 10.04 1.56
N LYS A 271 9.83 9.45 1.29
CA LYS A 271 9.70 8.31 0.38
C LYS A 271 9.09 8.76 -0.93
N TYR A 272 9.52 8.13 -2.00
CA TYR A 272 9.13 8.48 -3.36
C TYR A 272 8.53 7.27 -4.07
N VAL A 273 7.59 7.54 -4.95
CA VAL A 273 6.98 6.54 -5.83
C VAL A 273 6.82 7.13 -7.23
N ASP A 274 7.19 6.35 -8.23
CA ASP A 274 7.11 6.74 -9.63
C ASP A 274 5.80 6.28 -10.26
N PHE A 275 5.26 7.13 -11.12
CA PHE A 275 4.06 6.83 -11.90
C PHE A 275 4.15 7.49 -13.27
N SER A 276 3.71 6.79 -14.30
CA SER A 276 3.69 7.33 -15.66
C SER A 276 2.44 6.93 -16.43
N VAL A 277 1.98 7.83 -17.29
CA VAL A 277 0.89 7.58 -18.24
C VAL A 277 1.37 7.90 -19.65
N LYS A 278 1.21 6.96 -20.56
CA LYS A 278 1.35 7.19 -21.99
C LYS A 278 -0.03 7.50 -22.56
N TRP A 279 -0.23 8.78 -22.90
CA TRP A 279 -1.42 9.22 -23.60
C TRP A 279 -1.34 8.83 -25.07
N LEU A 280 -2.50 8.61 -25.69
CA LEU A 280 -2.58 8.25 -27.10
C LEU A 280 -2.40 9.49 -27.97
N GLU A 281 -1.65 9.37 -29.03
CA GLU A 281 -1.58 10.38 -30.09
C GLU A 281 -2.74 10.18 -31.04
N LEU A 282 -3.37 11.30 -31.44
CA LEU A 282 -4.39 11.29 -32.48
C LEU A 282 -3.81 11.79 -33.79
N ALA A 283 -4.23 11.15 -34.87
CA ALA A 283 -3.99 11.60 -36.24
C ALA A 283 -5.29 12.11 -36.84
N LYS A 284 -5.21 13.25 -37.54
CA LYS A 284 -6.33 13.76 -38.36
C LYS A 284 -6.27 13.17 -39.74
N VAL A 285 -7.36 12.51 -40.15
CA VAL A 285 -7.54 12.02 -41.51
C VAL A 285 -8.58 12.87 -42.18
N GLY A 286 -8.21 13.51 -43.26
CA GLY A 286 -9.10 14.35 -44.06
C GLY A 286 -9.26 13.79 -45.45
N VAL A 287 -10.48 13.88 -46.01
CA VAL A 287 -10.81 13.57 -47.38
C VAL A 287 -11.54 14.72 -48.05
N VAL A 288 -11.36 14.89 -49.32
CA VAL A 288 -12.18 15.79 -50.17
C VAL A 288 -12.78 14.99 -51.27
N LYS A 289 -14.10 14.92 -51.33
CA LYS A 289 -14.87 14.25 -52.38
C LYS A 289 -15.13 15.22 -53.52
N VAL A 290 -14.75 14.82 -54.73
CA VAL A 290 -14.95 15.58 -55.98
C VAL A 290 -15.68 14.74 -57.01
N ASP A 291 -16.26 15.37 -58.00
CA ASP A 291 -16.81 14.69 -59.16
C ASP A 291 -15.67 14.12 -60.03
N SER A 292 -15.85 12.91 -60.58
CA SER A 292 -14.82 12.23 -61.36
C SER A 292 -14.55 12.86 -62.72
N LYS A 293 -15.51 13.60 -63.26
CA LYS A 293 -15.39 14.26 -64.55
C LYS A 293 -15.08 15.77 -64.43
N ASN A 294 -15.32 16.36 -63.26
CA ASN A 294 -15.03 17.75 -62.94
C ASN A 294 -14.48 17.85 -61.51
N GLN A 295 -13.17 17.83 -61.34
CA GLN A 295 -12.51 17.85 -60.00
C GLN A 295 -12.72 19.15 -59.25
N ASP A 296 -13.16 20.24 -59.90
CA ASP A 296 -13.51 21.49 -59.22
C ASP A 296 -14.88 21.38 -58.57
N ALA A 297 -15.75 20.48 -59.01
CA ALA A 297 -17.05 20.24 -58.38
C ALA A 297 -16.91 19.42 -57.09
N LYS A 298 -17.15 20.05 -55.95
CA LYS A 298 -17.14 19.43 -54.62
C LYS A 298 -18.46 18.73 -54.36
N LEU A 299 -18.42 17.56 -53.75
CA LEU A 299 -19.60 16.74 -53.52
C LEU A 299 -19.84 16.58 -52.01
N SER A 300 -20.97 17.12 -51.52
CA SER A 300 -21.38 16.97 -50.13
C SER A 300 -22.16 15.67 -49.90
N GLY A 301 -22.30 15.26 -48.65
CA GLY A 301 -23.11 14.13 -48.20
C GLY A 301 -22.46 12.74 -48.39
N ALA A 302 -21.24 12.66 -48.90
CA ALA A 302 -20.51 11.37 -49.00
C ALA A 302 -19.96 10.93 -47.61
N VAL A 303 -20.16 9.65 -47.29
CA VAL A 303 -19.68 9.04 -46.06
C VAL A 303 -18.59 8.04 -46.38
N PHE A 304 -17.47 8.13 -45.65
CA PHE A 304 -16.33 7.23 -45.81
C PHE A 304 -16.08 6.42 -44.54
N GLY A 305 -15.64 5.19 -44.69
CA GLY A 305 -15.08 4.38 -43.59
C GLY A 305 -13.55 4.41 -43.65
N ILE A 306 -12.94 4.46 -42.47
CA ILE A 306 -11.50 4.25 -42.30
C ILE A 306 -11.30 2.82 -41.80
N TYR A 307 -10.46 2.07 -42.49
CA TYR A 307 -10.20 0.66 -42.20
C TYR A 307 -8.73 0.44 -41.88
N SER A 308 -8.44 -0.54 -41.01
CA SER A 308 -7.08 -0.95 -40.67
C SER A 308 -6.45 -1.86 -41.70
N ASP A 309 -7.24 -2.40 -42.64
CA ASP A 309 -6.80 -3.35 -43.68
C ASP A 309 -7.22 -2.88 -45.08
N LYS A 310 -6.41 -3.25 -46.06
CA LYS A 310 -6.62 -2.90 -47.49
C LYS A 310 -7.89 -3.50 -48.10
N ASN A 311 -8.46 -4.55 -47.50
CA ASN A 311 -9.66 -5.21 -47.99
C ASN A 311 -10.95 -4.57 -47.41
N CYS A 312 -10.82 -3.53 -46.60
CA CYS A 312 -11.93 -2.83 -45.95
C CYS A 312 -12.83 -3.76 -45.11
N THR A 313 -12.24 -4.74 -44.43
CA THR A 313 -12.96 -5.71 -43.59
C THR A 313 -12.97 -5.30 -42.11
N GLN A 314 -11.99 -4.51 -41.67
CA GLN A 314 -11.85 -4.07 -40.28
C GLN A 314 -12.03 -2.55 -40.16
N LEU A 315 -13.29 -2.13 -39.93
CA LEU A 315 -13.64 -0.74 -39.78
C LEU A 315 -13.04 -0.17 -38.48
N ILE A 316 -12.24 0.88 -38.59
CA ILE A 316 -11.76 1.68 -37.43
C ILE A 316 -12.84 2.66 -37.02
N THR A 317 -13.32 3.47 -37.96
CA THR A 317 -14.38 4.45 -37.72
C THR A 317 -15.04 4.91 -39.01
N GLN A 318 -16.22 5.50 -38.90
CA GLN A 318 -16.90 6.15 -39.99
C GLN A 318 -16.69 7.66 -39.90
N MET A 319 -16.33 8.29 -41.01
CA MET A 319 -16.15 9.73 -41.11
C MET A 319 -17.52 10.43 -41.13
N PRO A 320 -17.63 11.66 -40.62
CA PRO A 320 -18.78 12.51 -40.90
C PRO A 320 -19.07 12.63 -42.40
N ALA A 321 -20.31 12.88 -42.77
CA ALA A 321 -20.63 13.18 -44.16
C ALA A 321 -19.86 14.43 -44.66
N THR A 322 -19.40 14.42 -45.91
CA THR A 322 -18.69 15.56 -46.48
C THR A 322 -19.57 16.80 -46.48
N ASP A 323 -19.00 17.95 -46.18
CA ASP A 323 -19.62 19.26 -46.18
C ASP A 323 -19.83 19.82 -47.61
N ASN A 324 -20.30 21.06 -47.74
CA ASN A 324 -20.52 21.75 -49.04
C ASN A 324 -19.21 21.99 -49.81
N ASN A 325 -18.06 21.89 -49.17
CA ASN A 325 -16.72 21.91 -49.81
C ASN A 325 -16.24 20.52 -50.19
N GLY A 326 -17.06 19.49 -50.03
CA GLY A 326 -16.71 18.11 -50.21
C GLY A 326 -15.75 17.55 -49.16
N ALA A 327 -15.49 18.28 -48.08
CA ALA A 327 -14.51 17.92 -47.09
C ALA A 327 -15.14 17.14 -45.92
N SER A 328 -14.42 16.17 -45.41
CA SER A 328 -14.68 15.51 -44.14
C SER A 328 -13.36 15.23 -43.41
N VAL A 329 -13.38 15.38 -42.08
CA VAL A 329 -12.22 15.15 -41.22
C VAL A 329 -12.65 14.34 -40.02
N VAL A 330 -11.81 13.41 -39.61
CA VAL A 330 -11.97 12.64 -38.37
C VAL A 330 -10.63 12.49 -37.68
N GLU A 331 -10.68 12.42 -36.37
CA GLU A 331 -9.50 12.08 -35.55
C GLU A 331 -9.52 10.59 -35.23
N ILE A 332 -8.39 9.93 -35.41
CA ILE A 332 -8.19 8.51 -35.09
C ILE A 332 -6.97 8.33 -34.20
N VAL A 333 -6.98 7.30 -33.36
CA VAL A 333 -5.80 6.95 -32.57
C VAL A 333 -4.68 6.50 -33.52
N LYS A 334 -3.52 7.14 -33.40
CA LYS A 334 -2.33 6.75 -34.13
C LYS A 334 -1.78 5.45 -33.53
N THR A 335 -1.97 4.34 -34.22
CA THR A 335 -1.29 3.09 -33.88
C THR A 335 0.17 3.19 -34.34
N GLN A 336 1.11 2.97 -33.41
CA GLN A 336 2.49 2.79 -33.84
C GLN A 336 2.58 1.47 -34.63
N GLU A 337 3.02 1.56 -35.87
CA GLU A 337 3.53 0.38 -36.56
C GLU A 337 4.79 -0.10 -35.80
N THR A 338 4.76 -1.37 -35.38
CA THR A 338 5.91 -2.07 -34.81
C THR A 338 6.86 -2.52 -35.92
#